data_8b6cb952efa000686f6f437fcc9fb925
#
_entry.id   8b6cb952efa000686f6f437fcc9fb925
#
_cell.length_a   1.000
_cell.length_b   1.000
_cell.length_c   1.000
_cell.angle_alpha   90.00
_cell.angle_beta   90.00
_cell.angle_gamma   90.00
#
_symmetry.space_group_name_H-M   'P 1'
#
loop_
_entity.id
_entity.type
_entity.pdbx_description
1 polymer ?
#
loop_
_entity_poly.entity_id
_entity_poly.type
_entity_poly.pdbx_seq_one_letter_code
_entity_poly.pdbx_strand_id
1 'polypeptide(L)'
;MREAAAPAWRAIYDDMLRLSLARQPGWFRPLLLKNRRLQTMTGYDHWSRAWEYPWAIFAADLDGTPVRVLDVGGGGSPFAPWLAARGHDAHVVDPSLDQGRFFAWDPGRSAWKNARTIAKQSAFRVAGIRTLWGLPKDGTGARLHYWPYTAQRMEFPDAHFDRVFCLSVIEHIPHDLWPACMREFVRVLRPGGRLVITMDMETSEANERLYAKLVAACPLRLVGDPDYAVPLDPAEAQGRHPKNWYETLGLVWIK
;
A
#
# COMPACT_ATOMS: atom_id res chain seq x y z
N MET A 1 -2.94 14.46 -10.47
CA MET A 1 -1.46 14.31 -10.46
C MET A 1 -0.66 15.63 -10.59
N ARG A 2 -1.31 16.80 -10.67
CA ARG A 2 -0.57 18.10 -10.61
C ARG A 2 0.28 18.20 -9.33
N GLU A 3 -0.23 17.71 -8.23
CA GLU A 3 0.45 17.67 -6.93
C GLU A 3 1.65 16.71 -6.93
N ALA A 4 1.54 15.55 -7.59
CA ALA A 4 2.66 14.60 -7.72
C ALA A 4 3.85 15.18 -8.50
N ALA A 5 3.63 16.25 -9.25
CA ALA A 5 4.70 17.02 -9.91
C ALA A 5 5.29 18.10 -9.00
N ALA A 6 4.66 18.42 -7.85
CA ALA A 6 5.22 19.38 -6.91
C ALA A 6 6.56 18.89 -6.34
N PRO A 7 7.57 19.76 -6.21
CA PRO A 7 8.91 19.35 -5.81
C PRO A 7 8.96 18.57 -4.50
N ALA A 8 8.14 18.94 -3.51
CA ALA A 8 8.10 18.26 -2.22
C ALA A 8 7.56 16.82 -2.32
N TRP A 9 6.50 16.60 -3.11
CA TRP A 9 5.92 15.27 -3.34
C TRP A 9 6.92 14.37 -4.07
N ARG A 10 7.54 14.92 -5.10
CA ARG A 10 8.53 14.19 -5.88
C ARG A 10 9.73 13.79 -5.03
N ALA A 11 10.21 14.69 -4.19
CA ALA A 11 11.33 14.40 -3.28
C ALA A 11 11.01 13.24 -2.31
N ILE A 12 9.80 13.18 -1.76
CA ILE A 12 9.34 12.08 -0.90
C ILE A 12 9.35 10.76 -1.67
N TYR A 13 8.73 10.74 -2.86
CA TYR A 13 8.64 9.52 -3.66
C TYR A 13 10.00 9.05 -4.16
N ASP A 14 10.83 9.95 -4.66
CA ASP A 14 12.20 9.63 -5.11
C ASP A 14 13.05 9.06 -3.96
N ASP A 15 12.84 9.54 -2.75
CA ASP A 15 13.53 9.01 -1.58
C ASP A 15 13.03 7.60 -1.19
N MET A 16 11.74 7.33 -1.31
CA MET A 16 11.19 5.96 -1.17
C MET A 16 11.73 5.02 -2.25
N LEU A 17 11.85 5.50 -3.50
CA LEU A 17 12.46 4.72 -4.57
C LEU A 17 13.95 4.43 -4.30
N ARG A 18 14.71 5.40 -3.79
CA ARG A 18 16.11 5.19 -3.37
C ARG A 18 16.20 4.13 -2.28
N LEU A 19 15.33 4.21 -1.27
CA LEU A 19 15.28 3.20 -0.20
C LEU A 19 14.93 1.82 -0.76
N SER A 20 13.92 1.74 -1.63
CA SER A 20 13.53 0.49 -2.29
C SER A 20 14.66 -0.09 -3.13
N LEU A 21 15.38 0.75 -3.87
CA LEU A 21 16.54 0.35 -4.67
C LEU A 21 17.69 -0.13 -3.79
N ALA A 22 17.98 0.57 -2.68
CA ALA A 22 19.04 0.20 -1.74
C ALA A 22 18.81 -1.19 -1.13
N ARG A 23 17.56 -1.60 -0.98
CA ARG A 23 17.16 -2.93 -0.48
C ARG A 23 17.25 -4.05 -1.52
N GLN A 24 17.48 -3.72 -2.80
CA GLN A 24 17.69 -4.72 -3.85
C GLN A 24 19.12 -5.26 -3.84
N PRO A 25 19.34 -6.52 -4.29
CA PRO A 25 20.69 -7.05 -4.50
C PRO A 25 21.52 -6.14 -5.41
N GLY A 26 22.79 -5.92 -5.07
CA GLY A 26 23.66 -5.01 -5.80
C GLY A 26 23.73 -5.31 -7.30
N TRP A 27 23.82 -6.59 -7.68
CA TRP A 27 23.85 -7.04 -9.06
C TRP A 27 22.54 -6.76 -9.83
N PHE A 28 21.41 -6.70 -9.12
CA PHE A 28 20.09 -6.50 -9.74
C PHE A 28 19.75 -5.02 -9.97
N ARG A 29 20.30 -4.10 -9.14
CA ARG A 29 19.99 -2.66 -9.21
C ARG A 29 20.18 -2.05 -10.61
N PRO A 30 21.32 -2.26 -11.31
CA PRO A 30 21.53 -1.71 -12.66
C PRO A 30 20.54 -2.26 -13.68
N LEU A 31 20.16 -3.54 -13.56
CA LEU A 31 19.18 -4.18 -14.42
C LEU A 31 17.77 -3.61 -14.19
N LEU A 32 17.41 -3.41 -12.93
CA LEU A 32 16.12 -2.84 -12.55
C LEU A 32 15.94 -1.43 -13.12
N LEU A 33 16.97 -0.57 -12.97
CA LEU A 33 16.89 0.82 -13.44
C LEU A 33 16.79 0.93 -14.97
N LYS A 34 17.36 -0.02 -15.71
CA LYS A 34 17.40 0.00 -17.19
C LYS A 34 16.24 -0.74 -17.84
N ASN A 35 15.45 -1.51 -17.08
CA ASN A 35 14.46 -2.40 -17.65
C ASN A 35 13.06 -2.16 -17.07
N ARG A 36 12.22 -1.44 -17.83
CA ARG A 36 10.84 -1.11 -17.43
C ARG A 36 9.98 -2.34 -17.12
N ARG A 37 10.21 -3.47 -17.81
CA ARG A 37 9.50 -4.72 -17.50
C ARG A 37 9.85 -5.25 -16.10
N LEU A 38 11.12 -5.16 -15.71
CA LEU A 38 11.53 -5.52 -14.34
C LEU A 38 10.95 -4.57 -13.31
N GLN A 39 10.89 -3.27 -13.58
CA GLN A 39 10.25 -2.28 -12.71
C GLN A 39 8.78 -2.63 -12.50
N THR A 40 8.03 -2.90 -13.55
CA THR A 40 6.64 -3.35 -13.46
C THR A 40 6.50 -4.68 -12.70
N MET A 41 7.38 -5.66 -12.98
CA MET A 41 7.33 -6.97 -12.34
C MET A 41 7.64 -6.94 -10.85
N THR A 42 8.44 -5.98 -10.40
CA THR A 42 8.81 -5.80 -8.99
C THR A 42 7.92 -4.78 -8.28
N GLY A 43 7.15 -3.99 -9.01
CA GLY A 43 6.41 -2.85 -8.48
C GLY A 43 7.32 -1.70 -8.02
N TYR A 44 8.56 -1.65 -8.52
CA TYR A 44 9.56 -0.66 -8.09
C TYR A 44 9.11 0.78 -8.36
N ASP A 45 8.57 1.06 -9.54
CA ASP A 45 8.05 2.37 -9.91
C ASP A 45 6.62 2.20 -10.43
N HIS A 46 5.67 2.22 -9.52
CA HIS A 46 4.26 2.10 -9.85
C HIS A 46 3.63 3.50 -9.92
N TRP A 47 2.90 3.78 -10.98
CA TRP A 47 2.37 5.11 -11.28
C TRP A 47 1.49 5.69 -10.15
N SER A 48 0.61 4.88 -9.53
CA SER A 48 -0.26 5.34 -8.45
C SER A 48 0.54 5.70 -7.20
N ARG A 49 1.64 5.00 -6.92
CA ARG A 49 2.46 5.20 -5.73
C ARG A 49 3.17 6.55 -5.70
N ALA A 50 3.44 7.13 -6.87
CA ALA A 50 4.02 8.47 -6.98
C ALA A 50 3.09 9.56 -6.41
N TRP A 51 1.78 9.31 -6.43
CA TRP A 51 0.78 10.15 -5.80
C TRP A 51 0.41 9.64 -4.39
N GLU A 52 0.06 8.37 -4.25
CA GLU A 52 -0.48 7.79 -3.03
C GLU A 52 0.40 7.99 -1.80
N TYR A 53 1.68 7.65 -1.91
CA TYR A 53 2.55 7.68 -0.75
C TYR A 53 2.80 9.10 -0.23
N PRO A 54 3.19 10.08 -1.06
CA PRO A 54 3.26 11.47 -0.61
C PRO A 54 1.92 11.99 -0.10
N TRP A 55 0.82 11.71 -0.83
CA TRP A 55 -0.52 12.10 -0.41
C TRP A 55 -0.86 11.55 0.98
N ALA A 56 -0.65 10.28 1.22
CA ALA A 56 -0.94 9.63 2.49
C ALA A 56 -0.14 10.26 3.66
N ILE A 57 1.10 10.68 3.42
CA ILE A 57 1.92 11.36 4.42
C ILE A 57 1.32 12.72 4.78
N PHE A 58 0.96 13.54 3.79
CA PHE A 58 0.33 14.85 4.02
C PHE A 58 -1.06 14.70 4.62
N ALA A 59 -1.88 13.79 4.11
CA ALA A 59 -3.22 13.52 4.60
C ALA A 59 -3.23 13.00 6.06
N ALA A 60 -2.19 12.25 6.43
CA ALA A 60 -2.00 11.79 7.81
C ALA A 60 -1.46 12.88 8.76
N ASP A 61 -1.09 14.06 8.24
CA ASP A 61 -0.49 15.14 9.03
C ASP A 61 0.75 14.64 9.81
N LEU A 62 1.68 14.05 9.07
CA LEU A 62 2.96 13.62 9.63
C LEU A 62 3.94 14.80 9.56
N ASP A 63 4.01 15.57 10.63
CA ASP A 63 4.82 16.80 10.76
C ASP A 63 6.30 16.54 11.10
N GLY A 64 6.70 15.27 11.09
CA GLY A 64 8.05 14.86 11.48
C GLY A 64 8.18 14.44 12.95
N THR A 65 7.19 14.68 13.78
CA THR A 65 7.15 14.14 15.15
C THR A 65 6.97 12.63 15.10
N PRO A 66 7.85 11.84 15.76
CA PRO A 66 7.71 10.39 15.78
C PRO A 66 6.39 9.93 16.39
N VAL A 67 5.65 9.11 15.66
CA VAL A 67 4.37 8.55 16.09
C VAL A 67 4.33 7.05 15.77
N ARG A 68 3.39 6.33 16.38
CA ARG A 68 3.15 4.93 16.07
C ARG A 68 2.18 4.80 14.91
N VAL A 69 2.60 4.09 13.86
CA VAL A 69 1.85 3.96 12.62
C VAL A 69 1.58 2.49 12.28
N LEU A 70 0.42 2.25 11.67
CA LEU A 70 0.02 0.94 11.16
C LEU A 70 -0.18 1.03 9.65
N ASP A 71 0.48 0.14 8.90
CA ASP A 71 0.33 -0.03 7.46
C ASP A 71 -0.35 -1.39 7.20
N VAL A 72 -1.63 -1.36 6.85
CA VAL A 72 -2.45 -2.56 6.63
C VAL A 72 -2.33 -3.00 5.17
N GLY A 73 -1.86 -4.24 4.97
CA GLY A 73 -1.58 -4.80 3.65
C GLY A 73 -0.28 -4.26 3.04
N GLY A 74 0.60 -3.64 3.86
CA GLY A 74 1.82 -3.00 3.38
C GLY A 74 2.83 -3.95 2.74
N GLY A 75 2.78 -5.24 3.06
CA GLY A 75 3.62 -6.28 2.44
C GLY A 75 5.08 -5.88 2.31
N GLY A 76 5.58 -5.91 1.08
CA GLY A 76 6.96 -5.51 0.73
C GLY A 76 7.12 -4.05 0.29
N SER A 77 6.11 -3.20 0.51
CA SER A 77 6.13 -1.79 0.12
C SER A 77 7.28 -1.02 0.78
N PRO A 78 7.78 0.06 0.18
CA PRO A 78 8.77 0.93 0.83
C PRO A 78 8.16 1.89 1.86
N PHE A 79 6.83 1.96 1.99
CA PHE A 79 6.15 2.99 2.77
C PHE A 79 6.47 2.89 4.27
N ALA A 80 6.14 1.76 4.92
CA ALA A 80 6.45 1.56 6.33
C ALA A 80 7.95 1.59 6.64
N PRO A 81 8.85 0.95 5.86
CA PRO A 81 10.29 1.13 6.00
C PRO A 81 10.77 2.58 5.91
N TRP A 82 10.17 3.38 5.04
CA TRP A 82 10.49 4.80 4.91
C TRP A 82 10.07 5.60 6.14
N LEU A 83 8.90 5.31 6.70
CA LEU A 83 8.43 5.90 7.97
C LEU A 83 9.33 5.51 9.15
N ALA A 84 9.70 4.23 9.25
CA ALA A 84 10.62 3.75 10.27
C ALA A 84 12.00 4.43 10.21
N ALA A 85 12.53 4.65 9.00
CA ALA A 85 13.80 5.37 8.79
C ALA A 85 13.73 6.83 9.24
N ARG A 86 12.52 7.41 9.38
CA ARG A 86 12.26 8.76 9.90
C ARG A 86 11.90 8.80 11.38
N GLY A 87 12.04 7.68 12.06
CA GLY A 87 11.88 7.60 13.50
C GLY A 87 10.47 7.21 13.97
N HIS A 88 9.51 7.02 13.05
CA HIS A 88 8.19 6.50 13.43
C HIS A 88 8.30 5.03 13.88
N ASP A 89 7.43 4.63 14.81
CA ASP A 89 7.26 3.23 15.22
C ASP A 89 6.27 2.57 14.24
N ALA A 90 6.80 1.92 13.20
CA ALA A 90 6.03 1.45 12.06
C ALA A 90 5.69 -0.04 12.17
N HIS A 91 4.41 -0.35 12.11
CA HIS A 91 3.88 -1.70 12.12
C HIS A 91 3.23 -2.02 10.76
N VAL A 92 3.52 -3.20 10.23
CA VAL A 92 2.92 -3.72 9.00
C VAL A 92 2.08 -4.94 9.34
N VAL A 93 0.85 -4.95 8.88
CA VAL A 93 -0.05 -6.09 8.97
C VAL A 93 -0.31 -6.65 7.58
N ASP A 94 0.01 -7.93 7.39
CA ASP A 94 -0.26 -8.63 6.14
C ASP A 94 -0.42 -10.13 6.41
N PRO A 95 -1.58 -10.74 6.08
CA PRO A 95 -1.83 -12.16 6.34
C PRO A 95 -0.89 -13.09 5.57
N SER A 96 -0.24 -12.61 4.51
CA SER A 96 0.74 -13.40 3.77
C SER A 96 2.03 -13.67 4.56
N LEU A 97 2.26 -12.93 5.66
CA LEU A 97 3.43 -13.10 6.53
C LEU A 97 3.42 -14.42 7.30
N ASP A 98 2.23 -14.92 7.68
CA ASP A 98 2.09 -16.17 8.45
C ASP A 98 2.25 -17.42 7.59
N GLN A 99 1.89 -17.32 6.31
CA GLN A 99 1.62 -18.53 5.53
C GLN A 99 2.86 -19.29 5.08
N GLY A 100 4.08 -18.74 5.24
CA GLY A 100 5.25 -19.32 4.54
C GLY A 100 4.93 -19.52 3.04
N ARG A 101 3.69 -19.26 2.69
CA ARG A 101 3.07 -19.40 1.39
C ARG A 101 3.20 -18.07 0.66
N PHE A 102 4.30 -17.93 -0.02
CA PHE A 102 4.54 -16.81 -0.94
C PHE A 102 3.49 -16.69 -2.05
N PHE A 103 2.51 -17.60 -2.07
CA PHE A 103 1.70 -17.86 -3.23
C PHE A 103 0.30 -18.20 -2.80
N ALA A 104 -0.55 -17.20 -2.73
CA ALA A 104 -1.96 -17.46 -2.76
C ALA A 104 -2.28 -18.15 -4.09
N TRP A 105 -2.65 -19.42 -4.02
CA TRP A 105 -3.33 -20.09 -5.12
C TRP A 105 -4.65 -19.36 -5.31
N ASP A 106 -4.80 -18.72 -6.46
CA ASP A 106 -6.03 -18.05 -6.83
C ASP A 106 -6.94 -19.06 -7.55
N PRO A 107 -8.05 -19.52 -6.93
CA PRO A 107 -8.96 -20.48 -7.54
C PRO A 107 -9.61 -19.94 -8.83
N GLY A 108 -9.71 -18.62 -8.99
CA GLY A 108 -10.24 -17.97 -10.19
C GLY A 108 -9.28 -17.96 -11.37
N ARG A 109 -8.00 -18.38 -11.16
CA ARG A 109 -6.99 -18.47 -12.21
C ARG A 109 -6.75 -19.90 -12.65
N SER A 110 -6.39 -20.08 -13.93
CA SER A 110 -5.97 -21.39 -14.40
C SER A 110 -4.74 -21.90 -13.64
N ALA A 111 -4.63 -23.22 -13.47
CA ALA A 111 -3.51 -23.87 -12.80
C ALA A 111 -2.16 -23.44 -13.38
N TRP A 112 -2.06 -23.28 -14.70
CA TRP A 112 -0.85 -22.78 -15.36
C TRP A 112 -0.47 -21.36 -14.97
N LYS A 113 -1.44 -20.45 -14.90
CA LYS A 113 -1.18 -19.05 -14.45
C LYS A 113 -0.70 -19.02 -13.01
N ASN A 114 -1.31 -19.83 -12.14
CA ASN A 114 -0.86 -19.97 -10.75
C ASN A 114 0.56 -20.52 -10.67
N ALA A 115 0.86 -21.63 -11.35
CA ALA A 115 2.18 -22.25 -11.37
C ALA A 115 3.27 -21.29 -11.87
N ARG A 116 2.98 -20.52 -12.94
CA ARG A 116 3.91 -19.50 -13.47
C ARG A 116 4.15 -18.37 -12.48
N THR A 117 3.12 -17.92 -11.76
CA THR A 117 3.25 -16.88 -10.74
C THR A 117 4.12 -17.39 -9.59
N ILE A 118 3.85 -18.59 -9.12
CA ILE A 118 4.62 -19.29 -8.08
C ILE A 118 6.10 -19.40 -8.49
N ALA A 119 6.38 -19.93 -9.66
CA ALA A 119 7.75 -20.09 -10.14
C ALA A 119 8.51 -18.76 -10.22
N LYS A 120 7.86 -17.71 -10.75
CA LYS A 120 8.45 -16.36 -10.82
C LYS A 120 8.79 -15.81 -9.44
N GLN A 121 7.86 -15.88 -8.52
CA GLN A 121 8.06 -15.34 -7.18
C GLN A 121 9.12 -16.14 -6.41
N SER A 122 9.11 -17.48 -6.56
CA SER A 122 10.16 -18.33 -5.98
C SER A 122 11.55 -17.96 -6.50
N ALA A 123 11.67 -17.75 -7.81
CA ALA A 123 12.93 -17.32 -8.42
C ALA A 123 13.39 -15.97 -7.88
N PHE A 124 12.49 -15.00 -7.75
CA PHE A 124 12.81 -13.69 -7.15
C PHE A 124 13.26 -13.83 -5.70
N ARG A 125 12.58 -14.67 -4.92
CA ARG A 125 12.95 -14.93 -3.53
C ARG A 125 14.33 -15.54 -3.39
N VAL A 126 14.62 -16.59 -4.16
CA VAL A 126 15.94 -17.24 -4.16
C VAL A 126 17.02 -16.26 -4.56
N ALA A 127 16.77 -15.44 -5.58
CA ALA A 127 17.67 -14.39 -6.04
C ALA A 127 17.80 -13.19 -5.07
N GLY A 128 17.00 -13.16 -3.99
CA GLY A 128 16.97 -12.05 -3.06
C GLY A 128 16.31 -10.77 -3.60
N ILE A 129 15.64 -10.87 -4.76
CA ILE A 129 14.95 -9.73 -5.38
C ILE A 129 13.67 -9.43 -4.59
N ARG A 130 13.51 -8.16 -4.21
CA ARG A 130 12.34 -7.68 -3.50
C ARG A 130 11.28 -7.19 -4.46
N THR A 131 10.05 -7.47 -4.15
CA THR A 131 8.89 -6.99 -4.90
C THR A 131 7.93 -6.28 -3.96
N LEU A 132 7.08 -5.42 -4.50
CA LEU A 132 6.04 -4.74 -3.75
C LEU A 132 5.10 -5.74 -3.03
N TRP A 133 4.89 -6.89 -3.66
CA TRP A 133 4.03 -7.97 -3.19
C TRP A 133 4.80 -9.13 -2.54
N GLY A 134 6.08 -8.93 -2.28
CA GLY A 134 6.95 -9.94 -1.66
C GLY A 134 7.14 -9.67 -0.18
N LEU A 135 7.31 -10.75 0.59
CA LEU A 135 7.63 -10.61 2.00
C LEU A 135 9.04 -10.03 2.19
N PRO A 136 9.23 -9.12 3.13
CA PRO A 136 10.55 -8.65 3.48
C PRO A 136 11.35 -9.81 4.09
N LYS A 137 12.60 -9.97 3.63
CA LYS A 137 13.56 -10.88 4.28
C LYS A 137 14.17 -10.27 5.53
N ASP A 138 14.10 -8.96 5.64
CA ASP A 138 14.67 -8.22 6.75
C ASP A 138 13.71 -8.38 7.93
N GLY A 139 14.23 -8.92 8.97
CA GLY A 139 13.54 -8.94 10.24
C GLY A 139 13.16 -7.53 10.69
N THR A 140 12.36 -7.50 11.71
CA THR A 140 11.99 -6.28 12.42
C THR A 140 13.26 -5.52 12.84
N GLY A 141 13.38 -4.28 12.35
CA GLY A 141 14.31 -3.31 12.95
C GLY A 141 13.74 -2.79 14.27
N ALA A 142 14.50 -2.00 15.00
CA ALA A 142 14.06 -1.43 16.28
C ALA A 142 12.74 -0.61 16.18
N ARG A 143 12.35 -0.18 14.98
CA ARG A 143 11.15 0.64 14.70
C ARG A 143 10.32 0.15 13.52
N LEU A 144 10.50 -1.09 13.07
CA LEU A 144 9.75 -1.68 11.97
C LEU A 144 9.35 -3.10 12.35
N HIS A 145 8.05 -3.33 12.44
CA HIS A 145 7.46 -4.57 12.93
C HIS A 145 6.51 -5.16 11.89
N TYR A 146 6.55 -6.47 11.71
CA TYR A 146 5.69 -7.19 10.77
C TYR A 146 4.82 -8.21 11.52
N TRP A 147 3.51 -8.22 11.22
CA TRP A 147 2.52 -9.04 11.90
C TRP A 147 1.65 -9.80 10.90
N PRO A 148 1.45 -11.11 11.07
CA PRO A 148 0.66 -11.92 10.15
C PRO A 148 -0.86 -11.82 10.43
N TYR A 149 -1.36 -10.63 10.73
CA TYR A 149 -2.77 -10.45 11.02
C TYR A 149 -3.57 -10.13 9.76
N THR A 150 -4.89 -10.32 9.84
CA THR A 150 -5.82 -9.88 8.81
C THR A 150 -6.35 -8.48 9.14
N ALA A 151 -6.81 -7.75 8.12
CA ALA A 151 -7.39 -6.42 8.30
C ALA A 151 -8.65 -6.42 9.18
N GLN A 152 -9.34 -7.55 9.26
CA GLN A 152 -10.56 -7.73 10.06
C GLN A 152 -10.30 -8.06 11.53
N ARG A 153 -9.08 -8.52 11.84
CA ARG A 153 -8.72 -8.94 13.20
C ARG A 153 -7.22 -8.78 13.42
N MET A 154 -6.87 -7.89 14.32
CA MET A 154 -5.50 -7.60 14.70
C MET A 154 -5.35 -7.72 16.22
N GLU A 155 -4.28 -8.39 16.68
CA GLU A 155 -4.06 -8.62 18.11
C GLU A 155 -3.35 -7.44 18.79
N PHE A 156 -3.73 -6.21 18.41
CA PHE A 156 -3.28 -5.00 19.07
C PHE A 156 -4.29 -4.50 20.11
N PRO A 157 -3.82 -3.80 21.16
CA PRO A 157 -4.70 -3.10 22.09
C PRO A 157 -5.57 -2.05 21.39
N ASP A 158 -6.68 -1.67 22.03
CA ASP A 158 -7.48 -0.52 21.61
C ASP A 158 -6.65 0.77 21.69
N ALA A 159 -6.91 1.71 20.78
CA ALA A 159 -6.26 3.02 20.77
C ALA A 159 -4.71 2.97 20.74
N HIS A 160 -4.15 2.01 20.02
CA HIS A 160 -2.72 1.72 20.00
C HIS A 160 -1.92 2.59 19.01
N PHE A 161 -2.54 2.99 17.89
CA PHE A 161 -1.89 3.69 16.80
C PHE A 161 -2.34 5.14 16.67
N ASP A 162 -1.39 6.01 16.34
CA ASP A 162 -1.64 7.41 16.00
C ASP A 162 -2.20 7.58 14.60
N ARG A 163 -1.74 6.73 13.68
CA ARG A 163 -2.10 6.71 12.27
C ARG A 163 -2.30 5.29 11.79
N VAL A 164 -3.35 5.07 11.03
CA VAL A 164 -3.65 3.79 10.36
C VAL A 164 -3.74 4.06 8.87
N PHE A 165 -2.99 3.32 8.09
CA PHE A 165 -2.96 3.38 6.63
C PHE A 165 -3.47 2.08 6.04
N CYS A 166 -4.22 2.18 4.93
CA CYS A 166 -4.64 1.05 4.11
C CYS A 166 -4.58 1.51 2.65
N LEU A 167 -3.40 1.34 2.01
CA LEU A 167 -3.09 1.97 0.74
C LEU A 167 -3.19 0.96 -0.42
N SER A 168 -4.24 1.11 -1.26
CA SER A 168 -4.60 0.20 -2.37
C SER A 168 -4.64 -1.26 -1.91
N VAL A 169 -5.41 -1.52 -0.87
CA VAL A 169 -5.58 -2.86 -0.28
C VAL A 169 -7.06 -3.19 -0.07
N ILE A 170 -7.86 -2.22 0.37
CA ILE A 170 -9.26 -2.47 0.75
C ILE A 170 -10.10 -3.02 -0.41
N GLU A 171 -9.82 -2.62 -1.64
CA GLU A 171 -10.46 -3.08 -2.87
C GLU A 171 -10.21 -4.57 -3.17
N HIS A 172 -9.14 -5.14 -2.60
CA HIS A 172 -8.81 -6.56 -2.72
C HIS A 172 -9.47 -7.42 -1.64
N ILE A 173 -10.10 -6.80 -0.65
CA ILE A 173 -10.84 -7.47 0.41
C ILE A 173 -12.31 -7.62 -0.01
N PRO A 174 -12.94 -8.79 0.17
CA PRO A 174 -14.36 -8.94 -0.10
C PRO A 174 -15.20 -7.85 0.57
N HIS A 175 -16.11 -7.24 -0.18
CA HIS A 175 -16.84 -6.04 0.26
C HIS A 175 -17.74 -6.26 1.48
N ASP A 176 -18.18 -7.49 1.73
CA ASP A 176 -18.93 -7.87 2.92
C ASP A 176 -18.09 -7.85 4.20
N LEU A 177 -16.77 -7.90 4.07
CA LEU A 177 -15.82 -7.78 5.17
C LEU A 177 -15.41 -6.34 5.49
N TRP A 178 -15.70 -5.36 4.63
CA TRP A 178 -15.32 -3.97 4.85
C TRP A 178 -15.80 -3.39 6.19
N PRO A 179 -17.05 -3.65 6.64
CA PRO A 179 -17.48 -3.19 7.96
C PRO A 179 -16.65 -3.77 9.11
N ALA A 180 -16.16 -5.00 8.98
CA ALA A 180 -15.30 -5.61 9.99
C ALA A 180 -13.91 -4.97 9.99
N CYS A 181 -13.33 -4.73 8.80
CA CYS A 181 -12.06 -4.01 8.65
C CYS A 181 -12.14 -2.61 9.27
N MET A 182 -13.20 -1.86 8.92
CA MET A 182 -13.37 -0.49 9.42
C MET A 182 -13.52 -0.45 10.94
N ARG A 183 -14.30 -1.36 11.53
CA ARG A 183 -14.39 -1.46 13.00
C ARG A 183 -13.04 -1.73 13.64
N GLU A 184 -12.24 -2.59 13.04
CA GLU A 184 -10.92 -2.96 13.56
C GLU A 184 -9.92 -1.80 13.41
N PHE A 185 -9.91 -1.09 12.29
CA PHE A 185 -9.10 0.12 12.09
C PHE A 185 -9.46 1.20 13.13
N VAL A 186 -10.75 1.42 13.34
CA VAL A 186 -11.23 2.36 14.36
C VAL A 186 -10.88 1.91 15.76
N ARG A 187 -10.98 0.62 16.09
CA ARG A 187 -10.63 0.09 17.41
C ARG A 187 -9.18 0.38 17.76
N VAL A 188 -8.26 0.06 16.86
CA VAL A 188 -6.81 0.22 17.10
C VAL A 188 -6.32 1.66 16.98
N LEU A 189 -7.08 2.54 16.33
CA LEU A 189 -6.77 3.96 16.20
C LEU A 189 -7.09 4.68 17.51
N ARG A 190 -6.20 5.55 17.99
CA ARG A 190 -6.42 6.36 19.19
C ARG A 190 -7.39 7.54 18.93
N PRO A 191 -8.02 8.10 19.96
CA PRO A 191 -8.73 9.37 19.82
C PRO A 191 -7.81 10.48 19.26
N GLY A 192 -8.32 11.26 18.31
CA GLY A 192 -7.54 12.24 17.55
C GLY A 192 -6.61 11.66 16.49
N GLY A 193 -6.56 10.34 16.35
CA GLY A 193 -5.80 9.66 15.29
C GLY A 193 -6.46 9.76 13.92
N ARG A 194 -5.69 9.54 12.87
CA ARG A 194 -6.18 9.56 11.48
C ARG A 194 -6.12 8.18 10.83
N LEU A 195 -7.22 7.81 10.17
CA LEU A 195 -7.31 6.67 9.25
C LEU A 195 -7.21 7.21 7.83
N VAL A 196 -6.24 6.72 7.08
CA VAL A 196 -5.95 7.13 5.69
C VAL A 196 -6.10 5.90 4.80
N ILE A 197 -7.02 5.96 3.87
CA ILE A 197 -7.26 4.87 2.90
C ILE A 197 -7.10 5.41 1.50
N THR A 198 -6.39 4.66 0.66
CA THR A 198 -6.46 4.82 -0.79
C THR A 198 -7.02 3.56 -1.41
N MET A 199 -7.67 3.72 -2.56
CA MET A 199 -8.30 2.64 -3.29
C MET A 199 -8.17 2.87 -4.80
N ASP A 200 -7.68 1.87 -5.53
CA ASP A 200 -7.69 1.91 -6.99
C ASP A 200 -9.12 1.65 -7.48
N MET A 201 -9.64 2.56 -8.31
CA MET A 201 -11.00 2.51 -8.82
C MET A 201 -11.01 2.42 -10.34
N GLU A 202 -11.83 1.52 -10.88
CA GLU A 202 -12.17 1.54 -12.30
C GLU A 202 -13.14 2.69 -12.55
N THR A 203 -12.94 3.46 -13.62
CA THR A 203 -13.84 4.56 -14.00
C THR A 203 -15.19 4.02 -14.47
N SER A 204 -16.15 3.91 -13.58
CA SER A 204 -17.52 3.50 -13.89
C SER A 204 -18.50 3.94 -12.80
N GLU A 205 -19.80 3.98 -13.09
CA GLU A 205 -20.86 4.21 -12.09
C GLU A 205 -20.80 3.24 -10.90
N ALA A 206 -20.17 2.06 -11.07
CA ALA A 206 -19.94 1.11 -9.98
C ALA A 206 -19.05 1.72 -8.88
N ASN A 207 -18.17 2.66 -9.22
CA ASN A 207 -17.23 3.27 -8.30
C ASN A 207 -17.90 4.20 -7.29
N GLU A 208 -18.92 4.96 -7.69
CA GLU A 208 -19.67 5.80 -6.77
C GLU A 208 -20.37 4.97 -5.70
N ARG A 209 -20.88 3.78 -6.07
CA ARG A 209 -21.52 2.85 -5.13
C ARG A 209 -20.50 2.22 -4.20
N LEU A 210 -19.30 1.88 -4.69
CA LEU A 210 -18.22 1.34 -3.86
C LEU A 210 -17.71 2.37 -2.88
N TYR A 211 -17.50 3.60 -3.34
CA TYR A 211 -17.14 4.72 -2.48
C TYR A 211 -18.17 4.94 -1.36
N ALA A 212 -19.44 5.07 -1.73
CA ALA A 212 -20.52 5.27 -0.75
C ALA A 212 -20.59 4.11 0.26
N LYS A 213 -20.37 2.87 -0.19
CA LYS A 213 -20.30 1.69 0.67
C LYS A 213 -19.13 1.73 1.65
N LEU A 214 -17.95 2.15 1.19
CA LEU A 214 -16.76 2.27 2.04
C LEU A 214 -16.96 3.35 3.10
N VAL A 215 -17.47 4.52 2.70
CA VAL A 215 -17.74 5.62 3.63
C VAL A 215 -18.78 5.21 4.67
N ALA A 216 -19.87 4.54 4.23
CA ALA A 216 -20.91 4.06 5.14
C ALA A 216 -20.43 2.96 6.11
N ALA A 217 -19.39 2.23 5.75
CA ALA A 217 -18.81 1.19 6.62
C ALA A 217 -17.97 1.78 7.76
N CYS A 218 -17.52 3.04 7.66
CA CYS A 218 -16.71 3.69 8.68
C CYS A 218 -17.58 4.52 9.63
N PRO A 219 -17.53 4.28 10.95
CA PRO A 219 -18.31 5.04 11.92
C PRO A 219 -17.70 6.42 12.25
N LEU A 220 -16.55 6.74 11.70
CA LEU A 220 -15.86 8.00 11.94
C LEU A 220 -16.32 9.10 10.98
N ARG A 221 -16.02 10.35 11.34
CA ARG A 221 -16.24 11.50 10.46
C ARG A 221 -15.18 11.57 9.37
N LEU A 222 -15.63 11.57 8.12
CA LEU A 222 -14.77 11.85 6.96
C LEU A 222 -14.27 13.30 7.01
N VAL A 223 -13.02 13.51 6.65
CA VAL A 223 -12.37 14.85 6.63
C VAL A 223 -12.34 15.34 5.20
N GLY A 224 -13.05 16.42 4.93
CA GLY A 224 -13.10 17.03 3.59
C GLY A 224 -13.81 16.15 2.57
N ASP A 225 -13.60 16.51 1.32
CA ASP A 225 -14.04 15.72 0.16
C ASP A 225 -12.98 14.67 -0.22
N PRO A 226 -13.37 13.61 -0.93
CA PRO A 226 -12.41 12.64 -1.45
C PRO A 226 -11.40 13.29 -2.39
N ASP A 227 -10.14 12.93 -2.26
CA ASP A 227 -9.10 13.29 -3.22
C ASP A 227 -8.97 12.21 -4.30
N TYR A 228 -8.70 12.66 -5.54
CA TYR A 228 -8.53 11.78 -6.68
C TYR A 228 -7.20 11.99 -7.37
N ALA A 229 -6.47 10.92 -7.62
CA ALA A 229 -5.35 10.90 -8.53
C ALA A 229 -5.81 10.46 -9.91
N VAL A 230 -5.82 11.38 -10.86
CA VAL A 230 -6.04 11.07 -12.27
C VAL A 230 -4.68 11.11 -12.97
N PRO A 231 -4.33 10.12 -13.82
CA PRO A 231 -3.12 10.18 -14.63
C PRO A 231 -3.07 11.47 -15.45
N LEU A 232 -1.90 12.13 -15.47
CA LEU A 232 -1.70 13.38 -16.24
C LEU A 232 -1.80 13.14 -17.75
N ASP A 233 -1.38 11.97 -18.21
CA ASP A 233 -1.43 11.54 -19.61
C ASP A 233 -2.25 10.26 -19.74
N PRO A 234 -3.40 10.33 -20.45
CA PRO A 234 -4.19 9.15 -20.78
C PRO A 234 -3.38 8.04 -21.48
N ALA A 235 -2.43 8.42 -22.33
CA ALA A 235 -1.59 7.46 -23.05
C ALA A 235 -0.59 6.76 -22.12
N GLU A 236 -0.11 7.43 -21.07
CA GLU A 236 0.72 6.80 -20.03
C GLU A 236 -0.07 5.77 -19.23
N ALA A 237 -1.31 6.06 -18.90
CA ALA A 237 -2.20 5.12 -18.23
C ALA A 237 -2.55 3.93 -19.14
N GLN A 238 -2.87 4.17 -20.40
CA GLN A 238 -3.18 3.14 -21.40
C GLN A 238 -2.00 2.22 -21.69
N GLY A 239 -0.77 2.73 -21.71
CA GLY A 239 0.43 1.92 -21.94
C GLY A 239 0.74 0.97 -20.78
N ARG A 240 0.26 1.25 -19.58
CA ARG A 240 0.47 0.43 -18.37
C ARG A 240 -0.70 -0.53 -18.09
N HIS A 241 -1.94 -0.11 -18.42
CA HIS A 241 -3.17 -0.89 -18.26
C HIS A 241 -4.12 -0.66 -19.45
N PRO A 242 -3.93 -1.35 -20.58
CA PRO A 242 -4.62 -1.05 -21.83
C PRO A 242 -6.14 -1.30 -21.80
N LYS A 243 -6.70 -1.75 -20.71
CA LYS A 243 -8.13 -2.08 -20.63
C LYS A 243 -8.96 -1.18 -19.73
N ASN A 244 -8.36 -0.51 -18.73
CA ASN A 244 -9.13 0.26 -17.76
C ASN A 244 -8.34 1.51 -17.33
N TRP A 245 -9.03 2.64 -17.23
CA TRP A 245 -8.57 3.80 -16.50
C TRP A 245 -8.72 3.50 -15.02
N TYR A 246 -7.67 3.70 -14.26
CA TYR A 246 -7.74 3.66 -12.82
C TYR A 246 -7.58 5.08 -12.28
N GLU A 247 -8.53 5.50 -11.49
CA GLU A 247 -8.37 6.62 -10.58
C GLU A 247 -7.97 6.04 -9.23
N THR A 248 -7.07 6.69 -8.53
CA THR A 248 -6.78 6.35 -7.14
C THR A 248 -7.52 7.33 -6.26
N LEU A 249 -8.44 6.84 -5.48
CA LEU A 249 -9.23 7.59 -4.51
C LEU A 249 -8.46 7.65 -3.18
N GLY A 250 -8.43 8.81 -2.56
CA GLY A 250 -7.89 9.03 -1.23
C GLY A 250 -8.93 9.54 -0.24
N LEU A 251 -8.99 8.93 0.93
CA LEU A 251 -9.97 9.21 2.00
C LEU A 251 -9.28 9.32 3.36
N VAL A 252 -9.73 10.27 4.16
CA VAL A 252 -9.22 10.49 5.52
C VAL A 252 -10.38 10.55 6.51
N TRP A 253 -10.24 9.84 7.63
CA TRP A 253 -11.14 9.97 8.79
C TRP A 253 -10.36 10.33 10.04
N ILE A 254 -11.02 11.02 10.96
CA ILE A 254 -10.50 11.33 12.30
C ILE A 254 -11.39 10.64 13.35
N LYS A 255 -10.74 9.99 14.31
CA LYS A 255 -11.41 9.38 15.47
C LYS A 255 -11.60 10.39 16.59
#